data_8c61eb9e43bea3c57db460489d9a4608
#
_entry.id   8c61eb9e43bea3c57db460489d9a4608
#
_cell.length_a   1.000
_cell.length_b   1.000
_cell.length_c   1.000
_cell.angle_alpha   90.00
_cell.angle_beta   90.00
_cell.angle_gamma   90.00
#
_symmetry.space_group_name_H-M   'P 1'
#
loop_
_entity.id
_entity.type
_entity.pdbx_description
1 polymer ?
#
loop_
_entity_poly.entity_id
_entity_poly.type
_entity_poly.pdbx_seq_one_letter_code
_entity_poly.pdbx_strand_id
1 'polypeptide(L)'
;MWNSIRNDVLNGLRQSVHTGRLVITGISLGGALSCLSYVDIARSGIFNNVEIVTFGAPRVGNSVWAKWFDQLTPSTRYFIKADPIAFLPRCLTPICNYKQTGTAYICDKGQQTCTKKVASEEENETESENYVNALIETINEHYSEEDGIIDHITGYKKIRDFTQVG
;
A
#
# COMPACT_ATOMS: atom_id res chain seq x y z
N MET A 1 -0.58 16.63 0.38
CA MET A 1 -1.36 15.99 -0.71
C MET A 1 -2.75 15.58 -0.24
N TRP A 2 -2.97 14.66 0.74
CA TRP A 2 -4.34 14.32 1.18
C TRP A 2 -5.14 15.57 1.60
N ASN A 3 -4.60 16.40 2.46
CA ASN A 3 -5.28 17.59 2.95
C ASN A 3 -5.74 18.57 1.85
N SER A 4 -5.06 18.59 0.70
CA SER A 4 -5.43 19.51 -0.40
C SER A 4 -6.63 19.02 -1.21
N ILE A 5 -6.92 17.70 -1.21
CA ILE A 5 -8.04 17.11 -1.98
C ILE A 5 -9.17 16.57 -1.08
N ARG A 6 -8.97 16.54 0.23
CA ARG A 6 -9.88 15.91 1.19
C ARG A 6 -11.33 16.38 1.05
N ASN A 7 -11.52 17.68 0.99
CA ASN A 7 -12.87 18.24 0.94
C ASN A 7 -13.57 17.91 -0.37
N ASP A 8 -12.86 17.92 -1.49
CA ASP A 8 -13.42 17.58 -2.80
C ASP A 8 -13.81 16.10 -2.85
N VAL A 9 -12.97 15.23 -2.32
CA VAL A 9 -13.28 13.79 -2.21
C VAL A 9 -14.50 13.55 -1.34
N LEU A 10 -14.56 14.14 -0.14
CA LEU A 10 -15.70 13.98 0.77
C LEU A 10 -17.00 14.53 0.17
N ASN A 11 -16.94 15.65 -0.54
CA ASN A 11 -18.11 16.22 -1.22
C ASN A 11 -18.55 15.32 -2.38
N GLY A 12 -17.62 14.80 -3.19
CA GLY A 12 -17.95 13.84 -4.25
C GLY A 12 -18.61 12.57 -3.71
N LEU A 13 -18.10 12.02 -2.60
CA LEU A 13 -18.68 10.85 -1.95
C LEU A 13 -20.09 11.10 -1.42
N ARG A 14 -20.39 12.28 -0.86
CA ARG A 14 -21.74 12.64 -0.40
C ARG A 14 -22.75 12.75 -1.55
N GLN A 15 -22.30 13.12 -2.74
CA GLN A 15 -23.13 13.27 -3.92
C GLN A 15 -23.30 11.97 -4.70
N SER A 16 -22.48 10.96 -4.43
CA SER A 16 -22.58 9.67 -5.11
C SER A 16 -23.72 8.81 -4.56
N VAL A 17 -24.33 8.01 -5.43
CA VAL A 17 -25.24 6.97 -5.00
C VAL A 17 -24.42 5.79 -4.49
N HIS A 18 -24.65 5.35 -3.25
CA HIS A 18 -23.87 4.29 -2.62
C HIS A 18 -24.74 3.30 -1.83
N THR A 19 -24.23 2.11 -1.65
CA THR A 19 -24.89 0.99 -0.93
C THR A 19 -24.48 0.89 0.55
N GLY A 20 -23.82 1.90 1.08
CA GLY A 20 -23.25 1.88 2.44
C GLY A 20 -21.90 1.18 2.56
N ARG A 21 -21.36 0.58 1.48
CA ARG A 21 -20.02 -0.02 1.41
C ARG A 21 -19.11 0.79 0.49
N LEU A 22 -17.87 1.02 0.92
CA LEU A 22 -16.83 1.67 0.12
C LEU A 22 -15.55 0.84 0.16
N VAL A 23 -14.95 0.61 -0.99
CA VAL A 23 -13.59 0.09 -1.09
C VAL A 23 -12.67 1.22 -1.57
N ILE A 24 -11.70 1.58 -0.73
CA ILE A 24 -10.66 2.56 -1.09
C ILE A 24 -9.47 1.78 -1.62
N THR A 25 -9.05 2.09 -2.82
CA THR A 25 -7.93 1.40 -3.45
C THR A 25 -6.91 2.36 -4.03
N GLY A 26 -5.66 1.94 -4.09
CA GLY A 26 -4.59 2.73 -4.69
C GLY A 26 -3.31 1.93 -4.89
N ILE A 27 -2.55 2.36 -5.90
CA ILE A 27 -1.24 1.81 -6.23
C ILE A 27 -0.16 2.80 -5.79
N SER A 28 0.99 2.30 -5.33
CA SER A 28 2.16 3.11 -4.97
C SER A 28 1.77 4.21 -3.96
N LEU A 29 2.10 5.46 -4.22
CA LEU A 29 1.69 6.63 -3.43
C LEU A 29 0.16 6.73 -3.24
N GLY A 30 -0.63 6.31 -4.25
CA GLY A 30 -2.08 6.24 -4.15
C GLY A 30 -2.55 5.27 -3.07
N GLY A 31 -1.84 4.15 -2.86
CA GLY A 31 -2.09 3.23 -1.75
C GLY A 31 -1.83 3.87 -0.38
N ALA A 32 -0.75 4.64 -0.24
CA ALA A 32 -0.48 5.40 0.97
C ALA A 32 -1.58 6.45 1.24
N LEU A 33 -2.04 7.15 0.18
CA LEU A 33 -3.14 8.11 0.28
C LEU A 33 -4.46 7.42 0.66
N SER A 34 -4.71 6.19 0.21
CA SER A 34 -5.87 5.39 0.60
C SER A 34 -5.90 5.17 2.12
N CYS A 35 -4.77 4.81 2.71
CA CYS A 35 -4.66 4.65 4.17
C CYS A 35 -4.87 5.98 4.91
N LEU A 36 -4.29 7.08 4.42
CA LEU A 36 -4.45 8.39 5.04
C LEU A 36 -5.88 8.91 4.95
N SER A 37 -6.57 8.65 3.84
CA SER A 37 -7.93 9.11 3.60
C SER A 37 -8.97 8.39 4.44
N TYR A 38 -8.71 7.14 4.83
CA TYR A 38 -9.64 6.27 5.53
C TYR A 38 -10.24 6.94 6.77
N VAL A 39 -9.39 7.56 7.60
CA VAL A 39 -9.84 8.13 8.88
C VAL A 39 -10.89 9.22 8.68
N ASP A 40 -10.67 10.10 7.71
CA ASP A 40 -11.62 11.19 7.42
C ASP A 40 -12.90 10.65 6.77
N ILE A 41 -12.77 9.68 5.85
CA ILE A 41 -13.90 9.05 5.17
C ILE A 41 -14.77 8.27 6.17
N ALA A 42 -14.15 7.46 7.02
CA ALA A 42 -14.87 6.70 8.05
C ALA A 42 -15.58 7.63 9.06
N ARG A 43 -14.90 8.71 9.49
CA ARG A 43 -15.49 9.71 10.39
C ARG A 43 -16.61 10.52 9.75
N SER A 44 -16.67 10.60 8.43
CA SER A 44 -17.73 11.33 7.74
C SER A 44 -19.11 10.71 7.91
N GLY A 45 -19.19 9.42 8.28
CA GLY A 45 -20.43 8.67 8.43
C GLY A 45 -21.20 8.43 7.12
N ILE A 46 -20.59 8.71 5.96
CA ILE A 46 -21.22 8.51 4.65
C ILE A 46 -21.40 7.02 4.36
N PHE A 47 -20.42 6.21 4.78
CA PHE A 47 -20.41 4.75 4.55
C PHE A 47 -20.35 4.00 5.88
N ASN A 48 -21.10 2.90 5.98
CA ASN A 48 -21.15 2.04 7.16
C ASN A 48 -20.00 1.00 7.16
N ASN A 49 -19.49 0.68 5.98
CA ASN A 49 -18.42 -0.27 5.78
C ASN A 49 -17.38 0.32 4.81
N VAL A 50 -16.17 0.52 5.29
CA VAL A 50 -15.05 1.05 4.49
C VAL A 50 -13.90 0.06 4.58
N GLU A 51 -13.47 -0.45 3.44
CA GLU A 51 -12.36 -1.39 3.29
C GLU A 51 -11.21 -0.74 2.52
N ILE A 52 -10.00 -1.22 2.73
CA ILE A 52 -8.82 -0.73 2.02
C ILE A 52 -8.11 -1.89 1.33
N VAL A 53 -7.82 -1.69 0.04
CA VAL A 53 -7.00 -2.61 -0.76
C VAL A 53 -5.91 -1.81 -1.45
N THR A 54 -4.65 -2.13 -1.18
CA THR A 54 -3.50 -1.38 -1.73
C THR A 54 -2.56 -2.27 -2.53
N PHE A 55 -1.86 -1.67 -3.49
CA PHE A 55 -0.93 -2.34 -4.38
C PHE A 55 0.41 -1.61 -4.36
N GLY A 56 1.47 -2.26 -3.89
CA GLY A 56 2.81 -1.68 -3.79
C GLY A 56 2.89 -0.38 -2.99
N ALA A 57 2.03 -0.23 -1.99
CA ALA A 57 1.99 0.98 -1.19
C ALA A 57 3.21 1.06 -0.24
N PRO A 58 3.85 2.24 -0.13
CA PRO A 58 4.88 2.46 0.88
C PRO A 58 4.28 2.50 2.29
N ARG A 59 5.14 2.43 3.29
CA ARG A 59 4.75 2.59 4.70
C ARG A 59 4.25 3.99 4.97
N VAL A 60 3.16 4.13 5.72
CA VAL A 60 2.48 5.41 5.93
C VAL A 60 2.83 6.05 7.27
N GLY A 61 3.02 5.24 8.31
CA GLY A 61 3.29 5.73 9.66
C GLY A 61 4.24 4.84 10.46
N ASN A 62 4.53 5.28 11.68
CA ASN A 62 5.35 4.52 12.62
C ASN A 62 4.57 3.32 13.19
N SER A 63 5.24 2.49 14.00
CA SER A 63 4.65 1.29 14.59
C SER A 63 3.43 1.58 15.47
N VAL A 64 3.37 2.74 16.12
CA VAL A 64 2.22 3.15 16.93
C VAL A 64 1.03 3.44 16.03
N TRP A 65 1.26 4.20 14.96
CA TRP A 65 0.24 4.51 13.96
C TRP A 65 -0.25 3.23 13.26
N ALA A 66 0.65 2.35 12.85
CA ALA A 66 0.29 1.10 12.17
C ALA A 66 -0.61 0.22 13.04
N LYS A 67 -0.23 -0.02 14.31
CA LYS A 67 -1.03 -0.78 15.26
C LYS A 67 -2.41 -0.17 15.49
N TRP A 68 -2.48 1.15 15.63
CA TRP A 68 -3.75 1.85 15.79
C TRP A 68 -4.62 1.71 14.53
N PHE A 69 -4.04 1.86 13.35
CA PHE A 69 -4.75 1.75 12.07
C PHE A 69 -5.32 0.35 11.84
N ASP A 70 -4.57 -0.70 12.16
CA ASP A 70 -5.00 -2.10 12.02
C ASP A 70 -6.17 -2.47 12.94
N GLN A 71 -6.36 -1.71 14.03
CA GLN A 71 -7.53 -1.85 14.92
C GLN A 71 -8.78 -1.17 14.37
N LEU A 72 -8.63 -0.20 13.46
CA LEU A 72 -9.75 0.58 12.92
C LEU A 72 -10.44 -0.11 11.74
N THR A 73 -9.67 -0.77 10.90
CA THR A 73 -10.18 -1.31 9.64
C THR A 73 -9.39 -2.51 9.16
N PRO A 74 -10.10 -3.53 8.64
CA PRO A 74 -9.43 -4.54 7.82
C PRO A 74 -8.82 -3.88 6.58
N SER A 75 -7.52 -4.07 6.40
CA SER A 75 -6.85 -3.62 5.19
C SER A 75 -6.06 -4.76 4.57
N THR A 76 -6.05 -4.81 3.25
CA THR A 76 -5.31 -5.80 2.46
C THR A 76 -4.30 -5.10 1.58
N ARG A 77 -3.08 -5.57 1.60
CA ARG A 77 -2.03 -5.03 0.74
C ARG A 77 -1.40 -6.14 -0.12
N TYR A 78 -1.32 -5.85 -1.40
CA TYR A 78 -0.63 -6.68 -2.38
C TYR A 78 0.70 -6.03 -2.74
N PHE A 79 1.77 -6.80 -2.81
CA PHE A 79 3.06 -6.28 -3.28
C PHE A 79 3.88 -7.36 -3.98
N ILE A 80 4.70 -6.93 -4.94
CA ILE A 80 5.63 -7.80 -5.64
C ILE A 80 6.90 -7.91 -4.80
N LYS A 81 7.44 -9.12 -4.64
CA LYS A 81 8.60 -9.38 -3.78
C LYS A 81 9.81 -8.48 -4.08
N ALA A 82 10.04 -8.16 -5.34
CA ALA A 82 11.14 -7.30 -5.79
C ALA A 82 10.81 -5.80 -5.83
N ASP A 83 9.61 -5.38 -5.40
CA ASP A 83 9.22 -3.97 -5.44
C ASP A 83 9.79 -3.19 -4.26
N PRO A 84 10.78 -2.31 -4.48
CA PRO A 84 11.39 -1.55 -3.41
C PRO A 84 10.44 -0.55 -2.75
N ILE A 85 9.43 -0.07 -3.47
CA ILE A 85 8.50 0.97 -2.98
C ILE A 85 7.67 0.47 -1.81
N ALA A 86 7.26 -0.79 -1.84
CA ALA A 86 6.50 -1.41 -0.76
C ALA A 86 7.25 -1.41 0.59
N PHE A 87 8.56 -1.21 0.57
CA PHE A 87 9.41 -1.21 1.76
C PHE A 87 9.89 0.19 2.19
N LEU A 88 9.50 1.24 1.47
CA LEU A 88 9.83 2.63 1.83
C LEU A 88 8.83 3.22 2.83
N PRO A 89 9.24 4.22 3.65
CA PRO A 89 10.61 4.58 3.94
C PRO A 89 11.31 3.48 4.75
N ARG A 90 12.60 3.28 4.48
CA ARG A 90 13.39 2.34 5.30
C ARG A 90 13.80 3.00 6.60
N CYS A 91 13.71 2.22 7.65
CA CYS A 91 14.15 2.65 8.97
C CYS A 91 15.56 2.13 9.21
N LEU A 92 16.55 2.93 8.85
CA LEU A 92 17.98 2.63 9.05
C LEU A 92 18.50 3.12 10.41
N THR A 93 17.67 3.81 11.18
CA THR A 93 18.02 4.33 12.50
C THR A 93 17.00 3.91 13.55
N PRO A 94 17.35 3.79 14.82
CA PRO A 94 16.41 3.48 15.90
C PRO A 94 15.24 4.48 16.04
N ILE A 95 15.43 5.71 15.51
CA ILE A 95 14.43 6.78 15.56
C ILE A 95 13.37 6.59 14.47
N CYS A 96 13.74 6.00 13.33
CA CYS A 96 12.82 5.68 12.26
C CYS A 96 12.14 4.35 12.54
N ASN A 97 10.85 4.36 12.77
CA ASN A 97 10.07 3.18 13.12
C ASN A 97 8.80 3.08 12.27
N TYR A 98 8.95 3.24 10.95
CA TYR A 98 7.83 3.04 10.02
C TYR A 98 7.51 1.56 9.88
N LYS A 99 6.22 1.23 9.92
CA LYS A 99 5.70 -0.14 9.76
C LYS A 99 4.58 -0.18 8.73
N GLN A 100 4.42 -1.33 8.10
CA GLN A 100 3.28 -1.61 7.23
C GLN A 100 2.03 -1.93 8.05
N THR A 101 0.86 -1.80 7.41
CA THR A 101 -0.45 -2.09 7.96
C THR A 101 -1.14 -3.20 7.19
N GLY A 102 -2.10 -3.87 7.81
CA GLY A 102 -2.99 -4.81 7.19
C GLY A 102 -2.38 -6.16 6.83
N THR A 103 -3.21 -6.99 6.24
CA THR A 103 -2.84 -8.32 5.76
C THR A 103 -2.04 -8.24 4.46
N ALA A 104 -0.87 -8.84 4.44
CA ALA A 104 0.03 -8.84 3.29
C ALA A 104 -0.18 -10.04 2.36
N TYR A 105 -0.15 -9.78 1.08
CA TYR A 105 -0.08 -10.79 0.01
C TYR A 105 1.10 -10.49 -0.89
N ILE A 106 2.02 -11.45 -0.99
CA ILE A 106 3.18 -11.38 -1.89
C ILE A 106 2.79 -11.97 -3.23
N CYS A 107 3.06 -11.22 -4.29
CA CYS A 107 2.79 -11.63 -5.65
C CYS A 107 4.11 -11.81 -6.40
N ASP A 108 4.22 -12.87 -7.16
CA ASP A 108 5.38 -13.10 -8.01
C ASP A 108 5.28 -12.27 -9.29
N LYS A 109 6.40 -11.64 -9.70
CA LYS A 109 6.45 -10.84 -10.93
C LYS A 109 6.12 -11.73 -12.15
N GLY A 110 5.05 -11.39 -12.86
CA GLY A 110 4.60 -12.10 -14.05
C GLY A 110 3.74 -13.35 -13.81
N GLN A 111 3.55 -13.79 -12.57
CA GLN A 111 2.59 -14.81 -12.22
C GLN A 111 1.28 -14.18 -11.72
N GLN A 112 0.18 -14.91 -11.93
CA GLN A 112 -1.15 -14.44 -11.52
C GLN A 112 -1.53 -14.97 -10.12
N THR A 113 -0.54 -15.28 -9.30
CA THR A 113 -0.72 -15.85 -7.97
C THR A 113 -0.11 -14.97 -6.90
N CYS A 114 -0.86 -14.78 -5.82
CA CYS A 114 -0.39 -14.08 -4.64
C CYS A 114 -0.55 -14.97 -3.42
N THR A 115 0.46 -15.03 -2.57
CA THR A 115 0.46 -15.83 -1.36
C THR A 115 0.35 -14.92 -0.13
N LYS A 116 -0.53 -15.28 0.80
CA LYS A 116 -0.67 -14.57 2.07
C LYS A 116 0.62 -14.71 2.87
N LYS A 117 1.19 -13.58 3.29
CA LYS A 117 2.39 -13.55 4.12
C LYS A 117 2.04 -13.72 5.60
N VAL A 118 2.82 -14.53 6.32
CA VAL A 118 2.71 -14.64 7.76
C VAL A 118 3.54 -13.54 8.43
N ALA A 119 3.03 -12.93 9.49
CA ALA A 119 3.66 -11.77 10.14
C ALA A 119 5.12 -11.99 10.58
N SER A 120 5.49 -13.22 10.93
CA SER A 120 6.87 -13.59 11.30
C SER A 120 7.90 -13.46 10.16
N GLU A 121 7.44 -13.48 8.91
CA GLU A 121 8.31 -13.34 7.74
C GLU A 121 8.57 -11.88 7.36
N GLU A 122 7.72 -10.94 7.82
CA GLU A 122 7.87 -9.52 7.53
C GLU A 122 9.07 -8.88 8.25
N GLU A 123 9.43 -9.38 9.43
CA GLU A 123 10.53 -8.84 10.22
C GLU A 123 11.90 -9.27 9.67
N ASN A 124 12.01 -10.44 9.09
CA ASN A 124 13.27 -11.00 8.61
C ASN A 124 13.76 -10.43 7.26
N GLU A 125 12.87 -9.90 6.42
CA GLU A 125 13.25 -9.28 5.14
C GLU A 125 13.79 -7.84 5.28
N THR A 126 13.62 -7.22 6.44
CA THR A 126 14.03 -5.83 6.70
C THR A 126 15.48 -5.67 7.15
N GLU A 127 16.18 -6.74 7.47
CA GLU A 127 17.49 -6.68 8.15
C GLU A 127 18.71 -7.01 7.29
N SER A 128 18.57 -7.49 6.04
CA SER A 128 19.77 -7.83 5.27
C SER A 128 20.42 -6.59 4.63
N GLU A 129 21.69 -6.35 4.95
CA GLU A 129 22.56 -5.37 4.26
C GLU A 129 22.58 -5.60 2.73
N ASN A 130 22.43 -6.85 2.30
CA ASN A 130 22.33 -7.26 0.90
C ASN A 130 21.12 -6.64 0.19
N TYR A 131 20.04 -6.31 0.92
CA TYR A 131 18.87 -5.68 0.33
C TYR A 131 19.10 -4.20 -0.02
N VAL A 132 19.92 -3.47 0.75
CA VAL A 132 20.30 -2.07 0.42
C VAL A 132 21.09 -2.03 -0.86
N ASN A 133 22.04 -2.94 -1.00
CA ASN A 133 22.88 -3.03 -2.19
C ASN A 133 22.04 -3.46 -3.40
N ALA A 134 21.18 -4.46 -3.25
CA ALA A 134 20.24 -4.87 -4.29
C ALA A 134 19.25 -3.75 -4.68
N LEU A 135 18.82 -2.91 -3.71
CA LEU A 135 17.98 -1.76 -3.98
C LEU A 135 18.72 -0.68 -4.77
N ILE A 136 19.97 -0.38 -4.37
CA ILE A 136 20.82 0.58 -5.06
C ILE A 136 21.18 0.07 -6.45
N GLU A 137 21.50 -1.21 -6.60
CA GLU A 137 21.73 -1.86 -7.88
C GLU A 137 20.48 -1.84 -8.75
N THR A 138 19.32 -2.20 -8.20
CA THR A 138 18.02 -2.14 -8.92
C THR A 138 17.67 -0.70 -9.33
N ILE A 139 17.94 0.28 -8.48
CA ILE A 139 17.77 1.69 -8.81
C ILE A 139 18.75 2.10 -9.91
N ASN A 140 20.01 1.68 -9.84
CA ASN A 140 21.02 2.06 -10.82
C ASN A 140 20.94 1.28 -12.14
N GLU A 141 20.46 0.02 -12.13
CA GLU A 141 20.34 -0.82 -13.32
C GLU A 141 19.00 -0.66 -14.05
N HIS A 142 17.93 -0.24 -13.37
CA HIS A 142 16.57 -0.21 -13.92
C HIS A 142 15.96 1.19 -14.01
N TYR A 143 16.64 2.21 -13.48
CA TYR A 143 16.21 3.60 -13.64
C TYR A 143 17.02 4.32 -14.74
N SER A 144 16.72 4.04 -15.98
CA SER A 144 16.25 5.16 -16.80
C SER A 144 14.88 5.55 -16.19
N GLU A 145 14.70 6.79 -15.77
CA GLU A 145 13.59 7.21 -14.91
C GLU A 145 12.18 6.81 -15.40
N GLU A 146 12.02 6.43 -16.66
CA GLU A 146 10.75 6.04 -17.27
C GLU A 146 10.44 4.54 -17.15
N ASP A 147 11.40 3.65 -17.30
CA ASP A 147 11.16 2.20 -17.38
C ASP A 147 10.79 1.57 -16.02
N GLY A 148 11.39 2.04 -14.94
CA GLY A 148 11.12 1.50 -13.60
C GLY A 148 9.71 1.85 -13.07
N ILE A 149 9.21 3.05 -13.36
CA ILE A 149 7.84 3.46 -12.99
C ILE A 149 6.81 2.68 -13.82
N ILE A 150 7.07 2.48 -15.11
CA ILE A 150 6.19 1.71 -16.00
C ILE A 150 6.11 0.25 -15.56
N ASP A 151 7.24 -0.38 -15.19
CA ASP A 151 7.28 -1.76 -14.72
C ASP A 151 6.55 -1.93 -13.38
N HIS A 152 6.72 -1.00 -12.46
CA HIS A 152 6.00 -0.97 -11.19
C HIS A 152 4.47 -0.86 -11.44
N ILE A 153 4.02 0.12 -12.21
CA ILE A 153 2.59 0.31 -12.50
C ILE A 153 2.01 -0.87 -13.27
N THR A 154 2.70 -1.39 -14.28
CA THR A 154 2.23 -2.49 -15.12
C THR A 154 2.11 -3.79 -14.34
N GLY A 155 3.06 -4.08 -13.44
CA GLY A 155 3.02 -5.24 -12.57
C GLY A 155 1.77 -5.26 -11.70
N TYR A 156 1.47 -4.15 -11.04
CA TYR A 156 0.29 -4.05 -10.16
C TYR A 156 -1.03 -3.95 -10.92
N LYS A 157 -1.05 -3.40 -12.12
CA LYS A 157 -2.24 -3.41 -12.97
C LYS A 157 -2.69 -4.84 -13.28
N LYS A 158 -1.76 -5.72 -13.61
CA LYS A 158 -2.06 -7.15 -13.85
C LYS A 158 -2.62 -7.85 -12.60
N ILE A 159 -2.08 -7.57 -11.42
CA ILE A 159 -2.57 -8.14 -10.16
C ILE A 159 -3.98 -7.62 -9.85
N ARG A 160 -4.23 -6.34 -10.03
CA ARG A 160 -5.55 -5.72 -9.81
C ARG A 160 -6.63 -6.38 -10.67
N ASP A 161 -6.35 -6.60 -11.94
CA ASP A 161 -7.30 -7.18 -12.88
C ASP A 161 -7.70 -8.61 -12.49
N PHE A 162 -6.84 -9.30 -11.70
CA PHE A 162 -7.10 -10.62 -11.13
C PHE A 162 -7.99 -10.59 -9.89
N THR A 163 -7.81 -9.60 -9.03
CA THR A 163 -8.55 -9.50 -7.76
C THR A 163 -9.99 -9.03 -7.92
N GLN A 164 -10.38 -8.60 -9.13
CA GLN A 164 -11.76 -8.18 -9.43
C GLN A 164 -12.67 -9.32 -9.91
N VAL A 165 -12.15 -10.54 -10.06
CA VAL A 165 -12.88 -11.72 -10.58
C VAL A 165 -13.35 -12.65 -9.46
N GLY A 166 -13.31 -12.22 -8.19
CA GLY A 166 -13.78 -12.98 -7.03
C GLY A 166 -14.95 -12.33 -6.30
#